data_53fefbb5d605adf0fc11312ab0bbab76
#
_entry.id   53fefbb5d605adf0fc11312ab0bbab76
#
_cell.length_a   1.000
_cell.length_b   1.000
_cell.length_c   1.000
_cell.angle_alpha   90.00
_cell.angle_beta   90.00
_cell.angle_gamma   90.00
#
_symmetry.space_group_name_H-M   'P 1'
#
loop_
_entity.id
_entity.type
_entity.pdbx_description
1 polymer ?
#
loop_
_entity_poly.entity_id
_entity_poly.type
_entity_poly.pdbx_seq_one_letter_code
_entity_poly.pdbx_strand_id
1 'polypeptide(L)'
;HEVVKQIDSNVEHVDADLWIVDHYQLDETFEQKLSLTGAKVMVIDDLANRPHYCDLLLDVNFSDRVNRYETLVPPKCKMLLGPEYALLRQEFYEQPTVDFIKRDPVRVLVCFGGSDPSNMTSLTLDAIASIKDLQLEVDIVIGSGHQAKKDVIAKVSQINLITKHNIR
;
A
#
# COMPACT_ATOMS: atom_id res chain seq x y z
N HIS A 1 -23.74 -0.67 -0.09
CA HIS A 1 -22.49 -0.48 0.67
C HIS A 1 -22.45 0.98 1.12
N GLU A 2 -22.50 1.20 2.42
CA GLU A 2 -22.35 2.54 2.99
C GLU A 2 -20.92 2.68 3.52
N VAL A 3 -20.22 3.73 3.08
CA VAL A 3 -18.88 4.04 3.56
C VAL A 3 -18.99 5.13 4.61
N VAL A 4 -18.79 4.79 5.87
CA VAL A 4 -18.74 5.76 6.96
C VAL A 4 -17.37 6.43 6.94
N LYS A 5 -17.32 7.68 6.49
CA LYS A 5 -16.07 8.46 6.36
C LYS A 5 -15.67 9.22 7.64
N GLN A 6 -16.52 9.24 8.64
CA GLN A 6 -16.26 9.85 9.94
C GLN A 6 -16.41 8.79 11.03
N ILE A 7 -15.56 8.89 12.05
CA ILE A 7 -15.70 8.13 13.29
C ILE A 7 -16.92 8.72 14.01
N ASP A 8 -18.11 8.36 13.55
CA ASP A 8 -19.34 8.76 14.20
C ASP A 8 -19.60 7.81 15.37
N SER A 9 -19.81 8.38 16.55
CA SER A 9 -20.21 7.64 17.75
C SER A 9 -21.58 6.94 17.64
N ASN A 10 -22.27 7.09 16.51
CA ASN A 10 -23.66 6.63 16.28
C ASN A 10 -23.76 5.43 15.32
N VAL A 11 -22.81 4.51 15.38
CA VAL A 11 -22.89 3.24 14.62
C VAL A 11 -24.04 2.32 15.05
N GLU A 12 -24.65 2.59 16.21
CA GLU A 12 -25.74 1.81 16.80
C GLU A 12 -27.03 1.81 15.97
N HIS A 13 -27.16 2.72 15.01
CA HIS A 13 -28.36 2.85 14.18
C HIS A 13 -28.20 2.28 12.76
N VAL A 14 -27.02 1.72 12.44
CA VAL A 14 -26.78 1.13 11.12
C VAL A 14 -27.05 -0.37 11.21
N ASP A 15 -28.02 -0.83 10.44
CA ASP A 15 -28.32 -2.26 10.27
C ASP A 15 -27.30 -2.86 9.27
N ALA A 16 -26.39 -3.67 9.80
CA ALA A 16 -25.33 -4.29 9.03
C ALA A 16 -25.09 -5.74 9.47
N ASP A 17 -24.83 -6.63 8.53
CA ASP A 17 -24.40 -8.00 8.80
C ASP A 17 -22.91 -8.11 9.06
N LEU A 18 -22.13 -7.18 8.48
CA LEU A 18 -20.67 -7.15 8.55
C LEU A 18 -20.16 -5.71 8.62
N TRP A 19 -19.33 -5.43 9.61
CA TRP A 19 -18.51 -4.23 9.68
C TRP A 19 -17.12 -4.53 9.17
N ILE A 20 -16.60 -3.65 8.30
CA ILE A 20 -15.21 -3.69 7.85
C ILE A 20 -14.51 -2.45 8.39
N VAL A 21 -13.49 -2.64 9.23
CA VAL A 21 -12.70 -1.59 9.87
C VAL A 21 -11.33 -1.53 9.20
N ASP A 22 -11.05 -0.43 8.50
CA ASP A 22 -9.77 -0.13 7.87
C ASP A 22 -9.29 1.23 8.36
N HIS A 23 -8.71 1.26 9.59
CA HIS A 23 -8.32 2.51 10.22
C HIS A 23 -7.30 2.32 11.35
N TYR A 24 -6.19 3.02 11.33
CA TYR A 24 -5.10 2.88 12.30
C TYR A 24 -5.40 3.36 13.73
N GLN A 25 -6.38 4.25 13.90
CA GLN A 25 -6.71 4.85 15.21
C GLN A 25 -7.90 4.17 15.90
N LEU A 26 -8.59 3.25 15.24
CA LEU A 26 -9.65 2.48 15.86
C LEU A 26 -9.05 1.24 16.52
N ASP A 27 -9.48 0.98 17.73
CA ASP A 27 -8.96 -0.07 18.59
C ASP A 27 -10.00 -1.14 18.91
N GLU A 28 -9.61 -2.14 19.68
CA GLU A 28 -10.50 -3.23 20.11
C GLU A 28 -11.76 -2.73 20.84
N THR A 29 -11.69 -1.57 21.52
CA THR A 29 -12.84 -1.00 22.25
C THR A 29 -13.93 -0.54 21.28
N PHE A 30 -13.50 0.08 20.16
CA PHE A 30 -14.43 0.45 19.10
C PHE A 30 -15.00 -0.79 18.38
N GLU A 31 -14.15 -1.76 18.08
CA GLU A 31 -14.53 -3.00 17.41
C GLU A 31 -15.53 -3.83 18.28
N GLN A 32 -15.35 -3.85 19.61
CA GLN A 32 -16.31 -4.42 20.55
C GLN A 32 -17.69 -3.76 20.48
N LYS A 33 -17.74 -2.41 20.37
CA LYS A 33 -19.02 -1.70 20.20
C LYS A 33 -19.72 -2.11 18.90
N LEU A 34 -18.98 -2.28 17.82
CA LEU A 34 -19.54 -2.77 16.56
C LEU A 34 -20.12 -4.18 16.71
N SER A 35 -19.45 -5.06 17.44
CA SER A 35 -19.93 -6.42 17.66
C SER A 35 -21.22 -6.49 18.49
N LEU A 36 -21.49 -5.49 19.34
CA LEU A 36 -22.73 -5.40 20.12
C LEU A 36 -23.97 -5.15 19.24
N THR A 37 -23.82 -4.70 18.01
CA THR A 37 -24.92 -4.60 17.04
C THR A 37 -25.42 -5.97 16.55
N GLY A 38 -24.70 -7.06 16.87
CA GLY A 38 -24.97 -8.41 16.37
C GLY A 38 -24.27 -8.73 15.04
N ALA A 39 -23.65 -7.75 14.40
CA ALA A 39 -22.91 -7.92 13.16
C ALA A 39 -21.54 -8.58 13.39
N LYS A 40 -21.01 -9.20 12.33
CA LYS A 40 -19.61 -9.63 12.28
C LYS A 40 -18.67 -8.45 12.12
N VAL A 41 -17.46 -8.59 12.65
CA VAL A 41 -16.42 -7.56 12.52
C VAL A 41 -15.22 -8.13 11.76
N MET A 42 -14.86 -7.47 10.67
CA MET A 42 -13.62 -7.69 9.93
C MET A 42 -12.70 -6.49 10.10
N VAL A 43 -11.43 -6.75 10.42
CA VAL A 43 -10.39 -5.73 10.52
C VAL A 43 -9.38 -5.93 9.41
N ILE A 44 -8.99 -4.82 8.76
CA ILE A 44 -7.83 -4.75 7.87
C ILE A 44 -6.73 -4.03 8.64
N ASP A 45 -5.65 -4.75 8.96
CA ASP A 45 -4.49 -4.19 9.67
C ASP A 45 -3.19 -4.72 9.08
N ASP A 46 -2.16 -3.89 9.09
CA ASP A 46 -0.83 -4.21 8.57
C ASP A 46 0.31 -3.91 9.57
N LEU A 47 -0.05 -3.42 10.75
CA LEU A 47 0.94 -3.02 11.77
C LEU A 47 1.21 -4.11 12.81
N ALA A 48 0.22 -4.91 13.17
CA ALA A 48 0.29 -5.90 14.25
C ALA A 48 0.89 -5.31 15.55
N ASN A 49 0.44 -4.12 15.93
CA ASN A 49 0.98 -3.35 17.06
C ASN A 49 -0.04 -3.08 18.17
N ARG A 50 -1.28 -3.54 18.02
CA ARG A 50 -2.38 -3.37 18.97
C ARG A 50 -3.35 -4.55 18.95
N PRO A 51 -4.09 -4.80 20.05
CA PRO A 51 -5.13 -5.82 20.06
C PRO A 51 -6.34 -5.41 19.20
N HIS A 52 -7.05 -6.42 18.71
CA HIS A 52 -8.26 -6.29 17.91
C HIS A 52 -9.37 -7.18 18.45
N TYR A 53 -10.61 -6.76 18.31
CA TYR A 53 -11.79 -7.56 18.62
C TYR A 53 -12.59 -7.81 17.34
N CYS A 54 -12.21 -8.86 16.63
CA CYS A 54 -12.79 -9.16 15.31
C CYS A 54 -13.05 -10.66 15.11
N ASP A 55 -13.96 -10.98 14.19
CA ASP A 55 -14.22 -12.35 13.72
C ASP A 55 -13.26 -12.73 12.57
N LEU A 56 -12.78 -11.72 11.82
CA LEU A 56 -11.90 -11.89 10.67
C LEU A 56 -10.84 -10.78 10.68
N LEU A 57 -9.58 -11.14 10.52
CA LEU A 57 -8.47 -10.20 10.32
C LEU A 57 -7.84 -10.43 8.96
N LEU A 58 -7.63 -9.36 8.20
CA LEU A 58 -6.93 -9.36 6.92
C LEU A 58 -5.65 -8.54 7.02
N ASP A 59 -4.53 -9.18 6.70
CA ASP A 59 -3.25 -8.52 6.47
C ASP A 59 -2.62 -9.06 5.19
N VAL A 60 -2.60 -8.24 4.16
CA VAL A 60 -2.16 -8.62 2.81
C VAL A 60 -0.64 -8.53 2.62
N ASN A 61 0.10 -8.06 3.63
CA ASN A 61 1.54 -7.90 3.52
C ASN A 61 2.28 -9.24 3.65
N PHE A 62 3.38 -9.33 2.94
CA PHE A 62 4.33 -10.41 3.17
C PHE A 62 4.99 -10.24 4.54
N SER A 63 4.99 -11.28 5.34
CA SER A 63 5.69 -11.31 6.62
C SER A 63 6.29 -12.68 6.87
N ASP A 64 7.53 -12.73 7.29
CA ASP A 64 8.22 -13.92 7.79
C ASP A 64 7.79 -14.30 9.21
N ARG A 65 7.06 -13.39 9.91
CA ARG A 65 6.49 -13.63 11.24
C ARG A 65 5.08 -14.20 11.12
N VAL A 66 4.96 -15.50 10.97
CA VAL A 66 3.67 -16.19 10.76
C VAL A 66 2.65 -15.92 11.87
N ASN A 67 3.11 -15.72 13.12
CA ASN A 67 2.24 -15.62 14.31
C ASN A 67 2.11 -14.20 14.87
N ARG A 68 2.30 -13.16 14.05
CA ARG A 68 2.33 -11.78 14.56
C ARG A 68 1.03 -11.28 15.18
N TYR A 69 -0.12 -11.91 14.86
CA TYR A 69 -1.43 -11.58 15.41
C TYR A 69 -1.95 -12.58 16.46
N GLU A 70 -1.23 -13.66 16.76
CA GLU A 70 -1.72 -14.76 17.61
C GLU A 70 -2.22 -14.30 18.99
N THR A 71 -1.55 -13.29 19.57
CA THR A 71 -1.91 -12.69 20.86
C THR A 71 -2.74 -11.41 20.74
N LEU A 72 -2.98 -10.95 19.53
CA LEU A 72 -3.62 -9.66 19.25
C LEU A 72 -5.07 -9.78 18.80
N VAL A 73 -5.56 -11.00 18.57
CA VAL A 73 -6.93 -11.25 18.14
C VAL A 73 -7.59 -12.32 19.03
N PRO A 74 -8.94 -12.36 19.10
CA PRO A 74 -9.64 -13.41 19.81
C PRO A 74 -9.27 -14.81 19.26
N PRO A 75 -9.24 -15.88 20.10
CA PRO A 75 -8.86 -17.23 19.67
C PRO A 75 -9.74 -17.80 18.54
N LYS A 76 -10.96 -17.29 18.36
CA LYS A 76 -11.89 -17.71 17.29
C LYS A 76 -11.76 -16.87 16.02
N CYS A 77 -10.92 -15.83 16.02
CA CYS A 77 -10.73 -14.97 14.85
C CYS A 77 -10.09 -15.77 13.70
N LYS A 78 -10.68 -15.68 12.52
CA LYS A 78 -10.05 -16.20 11.31
C LYS A 78 -9.06 -15.16 10.77
N MET A 79 -7.84 -15.57 10.56
CA MET A 79 -6.80 -14.70 10.00
C MET A 79 -6.55 -15.04 8.53
N LEU A 80 -6.55 -14.04 7.66
CA LEU A 80 -6.17 -14.09 6.26
C LEU A 80 -4.87 -13.29 6.14
N LEU A 81 -3.74 -13.99 6.14
CA LEU A 81 -2.41 -13.37 6.20
C LEU A 81 -1.63 -13.67 4.93
N GLY A 82 -1.11 -12.65 4.30
CA GLY A 82 -0.24 -12.78 3.15
C GLY A 82 -0.81 -12.20 1.85
N PRO A 83 0.05 -12.07 0.83
CA PRO A 83 -0.30 -11.45 -0.44
C PRO A 83 -1.34 -12.22 -1.26
N GLU A 84 -1.56 -13.50 -0.99
CA GLU A 84 -2.62 -14.30 -1.62
C GLU A 84 -4.04 -13.77 -1.32
N TYR A 85 -4.20 -12.98 -0.25
CA TYR A 85 -5.46 -12.33 0.12
C TYR A 85 -5.53 -10.87 -0.32
N ALA A 86 -4.61 -10.41 -1.17
CA ALA A 86 -4.55 -9.03 -1.60
C ALA A 86 -5.85 -8.58 -2.28
N LEU A 87 -6.38 -7.44 -1.83
CA LEU A 87 -7.59 -6.82 -2.41
C LEU A 87 -7.21 -6.06 -3.67
N LEU A 88 -7.06 -6.77 -4.76
CA LEU A 88 -6.72 -6.20 -6.06
C LEU A 88 -7.97 -5.99 -6.91
N ARG A 89 -7.93 -4.99 -7.80
CA ARG A 89 -8.96 -4.84 -8.84
C ARG A 89 -8.88 -6.01 -9.83
N GLN A 90 -10.02 -6.38 -10.43
CA GLN A 90 -10.14 -7.54 -11.30
C GLN A 90 -9.11 -7.55 -12.44
N GLU A 91 -8.83 -6.39 -13.01
CA GLU A 91 -7.85 -6.24 -14.09
C GLU A 91 -6.44 -6.75 -13.75
N PHE A 92 -6.07 -6.83 -12.46
CA PHE A 92 -4.77 -7.36 -12.04
C PHE A 92 -4.76 -8.89 -11.96
N TYR A 93 -5.92 -9.52 -11.75
CA TYR A 93 -6.02 -10.98 -11.78
C TYR A 93 -6.02 -11.56 -13.19
N GLU A 94 -6.42 -10.77 -14.18
CA GLU A 94 -6.55 -11.19 -15.58
C GLU A 94 -5.26 -10.98 -16.38
N GLN A 95 -4.21 -10.43 -15.78
CA GLN A 95 -2.95 -10.18 -16.49
C GLN A 95 -2.20 -11.50 -16.73
N PRO A 96 -1.70 -11.72 -17.96
CA PRO A 96 -0.87 -12.88 -18.23
C PRO A 96 0.45 -12.79 -17.43
N THR A 97 0.95 -13.94 -16.99
CA THR A 97 2.30 -14.04 -16.45
C THR A 97 3.30 -13.62 -17.52
N VAL A 98 4.05 -12.56 -17.25
CA VAL A 98 5.08 -12.07 -18.18
C VAL A 98 6.41 -12.63 -17.74
N ASP A 99 7.05 -13.40 -18.63
CA ASP A 99 8.40 -13.86 -18.40
C ASP A 99 9.38 -12.70 -18.30
N PHE A 100 10.36 -12.83 -17.42
CA PHE A 100 11.41 -11.84 -17.30
C PHE A 100 12.21 -11.78 -18.62
N ILE A 101 12.06 -10.66 -19.34
CA ILE A 101 12.81 -10.41 -20.58
C ILE A 101 14.01 -9.51 -20.23
N LYS A 102 15.22 -10.06 -20.38
CA LYS A 102 16.42 -9.23 -20.30
C LYS A 102 16.40 -8.23 -21.45
N ARG A 103 16.40 -6.92 -21.11
CA ARG A 103 16.36 -5.82 -22.10
C ARG A 103 17.67 -5.07 -22.07
N ASP A 104 18.04 -4.55 -23.24
CA ASP A 104 19.13 -3.59 -23.41
C ASP A 104 18.61 -2.47 -24.34
N PRO A 105 18.45 -1.25 -23.81
CA PRO A 105 18.69 -0.79 -22.43
C PRO A 105 17.73 -1.40 -21.39
N VAL A 106 18.17 -1.44 -20.13
CA VAL A 106 17.35 -1.88 -19.02
C VAL A 106 16.26 -0.84 -18.73
N ARG A 107 15.01 -1.28 -18.62
CA ARG A 107 13.90 -0.39 -18.28
C ARG A 107 13.64 -0.40 -16.80
N VAL A 108 13.50 0.80 -16.22
CA VAL A 108 13.25 1.03 -14.79
C VAL A 108 12.01 1.89 -14.63
N LEU A 109 11.09 1.48 -13.76
CA LEU A 109 9.97 2.30 -13.32
C LEU A 109 10.27 2.85 -11.93
N VAL A 110 10.16 4.16 -11.76
CA VAL A 110 10.32 4.85 -10.47
C VAL A 110 8.98 5.42 -10.06
N CYS A 111 8.46 4.97 -8.92
CA CYS A 111 7.19 5.45 -8.37
C CYS A 111 7.21 5.39 -6.83
N PHE A 112 7.11 6.54 -6.17
CA PHE A 112 7.05 6.66 -4.71
C PHE A 112 5.68 7.16 -4.22
N GLY A 113 4.61 6.69 -4.86
CA GLY A 113 3.24 7.05 -4.51
C GLY A 113 2.84 8.47 -4.93
N GLY A 114 1.74 8.95 -4.36
CA GLY A 114 1.11 10.20 -4.81
C GLY A 114 1.78 11.48 -4.33
N SER A 115 2.41 11.48 -3.16
CA SER A 115 2.94 12.71 -2.52
C SER A 115 4.45 12.72 -2.34
N ASP A 116 5.09 11.56 -2.19
CA ASP A 116 6.54 11.39 -1.95
C ASP A 116 7.11 12.44 -0.96
N PRO A 117 6.65 12.47 0.30
CA PRO A 117 7.00 13.53 1.23
C PRO A 117 8.49 13.61 1.57
N SER A 118 9.20 12.49 1.42
CA SER A 118 10.66 12.40 1.63
C SER A 118 11.46 12.66 0.37
N ASN A 119 10.81 13.00 -0.76
CA ASN A 119 11.44 13.26 -2.06
C ASN A 119 12.41 12.15 -2.51
N MET A 120 12.00 10.89 -2.31
CA MET A 120 12.78 9.71 -2.69
C MET A 120 12.98 9.63 -4.20
N THR A 121 12.07 10.20 -4.98
CA THR A 121 12.21 10.36 -6.44
C THR A 121 13.52 11.09 -6.78
N SER A 122 13.79 12.21 -6.15
CA SER A 122 15.01 12.99 -6.39
C SER A 122 16.28 12.23 -5.99
N LEU A 123 16.24 11.53 -4.86
CA LEU A 123 17.37 10.71 -4.39
C LEU A 123 17.65 9.55 -5.37
N THR A 124 16.60 8.91 -5.87
CA THR A 124 16.72 7.83 -6.86
C THR A 124 17.32 8.34 -8.17
N LEU A 125 16.96 9.54 -8.61
CA LEU A 125 17.54 10.17 -9.80
C LEU A 125 19.04 10.44 -9.62
N ASP A 126 19.50 10.85 -8.45
CA ASP A 126 20.94 11.01 -8.17
C ASP A 126 21.67 9.67 -8.25
N ALA A 127 21.09 8.62 -7.72
CA ALA A 127 21.64 7.28 -7.81
C ALA A 127 21.71 6.81 -9.29
N ILE A 128 20.63 6.99 -10.06
CA ILE A 128 20.60 6.68 -11.49
C ILE A 128 21.68 7.45 -12.25
N ALA A 129 21.83 8.75 -12.00
CA ALA A 129 22.84 9.58 -12.66
C ALA A 129 24.29 9.11 -12.38
N SER A 130 24.51 8.40 -11.27
CA SER A 130 25.82 7.85 -10.89
C SER A 130 26.18 6.56 -11.63
N ILE A 131 25.22 5.89 -12.27
CA ILE A 131 25.42 4.63 -13.00
C ILE A 131 26.07 4.94 -14.35
N LYS A 132 27.26 4.41 -14.59
CA LYS A 132 28.05 4.69 -15.82
C LYS A 132 28.15 3.49 -16.76
N ASP A 133 28.06 2.29 -16.22
CA ASP A 133 28.34 1.05 -16.94
C ASP A 133 27.09 0.45 -17.60
N LEU A 134 25.93 1.07 -17.38
CA LEU A 134 24.66 0.62 -17.91
C LEU A 134 23.88 1.76 -18.55
N GLN A 135 23.24 1.51 -19.68
CA GLN A 135 22.27 2.42 -20.27
C GLN A 135 20.88 2.09 -19.77
N LEU A 136 20.15 3.09 -19.28
CA LEU A 136 18.82 2.92 -18.69
C LEU A 136 17.75 3.68 -19.48
N GLU A 137 16.60 3.07 -19.63
CA GLU A 137 15.33 3.74 -19.91
C GLU A 137 14.54 3.85 -18.60
N VAL A 138 14.24 5.05 -18.14
CA VAL A 138 13.62 5.29 -16.85
C VAL A 138 12.30 6.03 -17.01
N ASP A 139 11.23 5.40 -16.61
CA ASP A 139 9.91 6.04 -16.51
C ASP A 139 9.66 6.47 -15.07
N ILE A 140 9.31 7.76 -14.87
CA ILE A 140 9.02 8.32 -13.54
C ILE A 140 7.55 8.66 -13.45
N VAL A 141 6.87 8.06 -12.46
CA VAL A 141 5.48 8.37 -12.16
C VAL A 141 5.42 9.28 -10.93
N ILE A 142 4.93 10.50 -11.12
CA ILE A 142 4.80 11.52 -10.09
C ILE A 142 3.31 11.82 -9.89
N GLY A 143 2.84 11.70 -8.65
CA GLY A 143 1.47 12.07 -8.30
C GLY A 143 1.22 13.58 -8.37
N SER A 144 -0.05 13.97 -8.52
CA SER A 144 -0.46 15.38 -8.57
C SER A 144 -0.11 16.15 -7.28
N GLY A 145 -0.03 15.46 -6.15
CA GLY A 145 0.32 16.03 -4.84
C GLY A 145 1.82 16.14 -4.55
N HIS A 146 2.68 15.79 -5.49
CA HIS A 146 4.14 15.82 -5.28
C HIS A 146 4.65 17.26 -5.17
N GLN A 147 5.17 17.65 -4.01
CA GLN A 147 5.56 19.03 -3.71
C GLN A 147 6.77 19.51 -4.54
N ALA A 148 7.75 18.63 -4.78
CA ALA A 148 8.97 18.95 -5.51
C ALA A 148 8.90 18.65 -7.03
N LYS A 149 7.71 18.57 -7.61
CA LYS A 149 7.50 18.18 -9.02
C LYS A 149 8.36 18.98 -10.02
N LYS A 150 8.45 20.32 -9.83
CA LYS A 150 9.24 21.17 -10.72
C LYS A 150 10.74 20.86 -10.66
N ASP A 151 11.25 20.59 -9.45
CA ASP A 151 12.66 20.29 -9.23
C ASP A 151 13.03 18.91 -9.81
N VAL A 152 12.12 17.94 -9.68
CA VAL A 152 12.29 16.61 -10.30
C VAL A 152 12.37 16.75 -11.83
N ILE A 153 11.48 17.51 -12.46
CA ILE A 153 11.49 17.74 -13.92
C ILE A 153 12.80 18.42 -14.37
N ALA A 154 13.26 19.45 -13.64
CA ALA A 154 14.53 20.12 -13.94
C ALA A 154 15.71 19.15 -13.82
N LYS A 155 15.73 18.32 -12.76
CA LYS A 155 16.75 17.31 -12.53
C LYS A 155 16.79 16.25 -13.64
N VAL A 156 15.63 15.76 -14.09
CA VAL A 156 15.51 14.83 -15.24
C VAL A 156 16.18 15.44 -16.48
N SER A 157 15.86 16.71 -16.79
CA SER A 157 16.45 17.38 -17.95
C SER A 157 17.98 17.47 -17.84
N GLN A 158 18.53 17.78 -16.67
CA GLN A 158 19.97 17.82 -16.44
C GLN A 158 20.62 16.44 -16.62
N ILE A 159 20.04 15.40 -16.05
CA ILE A 159 20.60 14.04 -16.17
C ILE A 159 20.61 13.58 -17.62
N ASN A 160 19.55 13.80 -18.38
CA ASN A 160 19.49 13.45 -19.80
C ASN A 160 20.51 14.18 -20.67
N LEU A 161 20.96 15.37 -20.25
CA LEU A 161 22.03 16.12 -20.95
C LEU A 161 23.43 15.58 -20.68
N ILE A 162 23.68 14.97 -19.52
CA ILE A 162 25.04 14.59 -19.08
C ILE A 162 25.28 13.08 -19.05
N THR A 163 24.22 12.28 -19.17
CA THR A 163 24.32 10.82 -19.17
C THR A 163 23.79 10.22 -20.47
N LYS A 164 23.98 8.91 -20.64
CA LYS A 164 23.35 8.15 -21.74
C LYS A 164 21.99 7.60 -21.40
N HIS A 165 21.45 7.93 -20.21
CA HIS A 165 20.14 7.48 -19.79
C HIS A 165 19.04 8.26 -20.53
N ASN A 166 17.91 7.62 -20.74
CA ASN A 166 16.70 8.23 -21.27
C ASN A 166 15.65 8.23 -20.15
N ILE A 167 15.48 9.37 -19.47
CA ILE A 167 14.56 9.54 -18.35
C ILE A 167 13.37 10.39 -18.81
N ARG A 168 12.15 9.95 -18.51
CA ARG A 168 10.87 10.59 -18.88
C ARG A 168 9.79 10.46 -17.78
#